data_200f040a68a14a5911fbbbdc35bd49ff
#
_entry.id   200f040a68a14a5911fbbbdc35bd49ff
#
_cell.length_a   1.000
_cell.length_b   1.000
_cell.length_c   1.000
_cell.angle_alpha   90.00
_cell.angle_beta   90.00
_cell.angle_gamma   90.00
#
_symmetry.space_group_name_H-M   'P 1'
#
loop_
_entity.id
_entity.type
_entity.pdbx_description
1 polymer ?
#
loop_
_entity_poly.entity_id
_entity_poly.type
_entity_poly.pdbx_seq_one_letter_code
_entity_poly.pdbx_strand_id
1 'polypeptide(L)'
;MLFRSEAGKLFFENNPLSLVCSHICPQENQCEGHCVMGKKGPPVFISAIEQYVSDYYLNIYKPIPSQKNRGKVAIIGSGPAGITIAFILAGKNYDVTIFEGNDQVGGMLRYGVPEFRLPKSIIDRLVDILVKSGVKIRPNTSIGTTLSVDDLFRDGFDAVFMGTGVWRPRKLNIKGESLGHVHFAVEYLRNPAVYRLGKSVIVIGAGNVAMDVARTAFRQGSKEVLIVCNMDESAITATENGLQYAKIDGAEIEFNKTAIEITDEGVIFADSEVYADAEGQKLARAIQGTESLYPADSVIIAINQGPRSVIVSSTTGINVGADGLVTVDGKGRTSREGVFAGGDVVTGAKTVVEAVVVSRKVADAIDEYITKKRA
;
A
#
# COMPACT_ATOMS: atom_id res chain seq x y z
N MET A 1 27.33 17.32 13.44
CA MET A 1 27.15 15.84 13.39
C MET A 1 26.17 15.33 14.42
N LEU A 2 26.26 15.73 15.70
CA LEU A 2 25.36 15.26 16.79
C LEU A 2 23.87 15.46 16.48
N PHE A 3 23.47 16.64 16.00
CA PHE A 3 22.05 16.92 15.70
C PHE A 3 21.41 15.97 14.68
N ARG A 4 22.15 15.49 13.67
CA ARG A 4 21.61 14.59 12.65
C ARG A 4 21.35 13.18 13.19
N SER A 5 22.24 12.67 14.04
CA SER A 5 22.09 11.35 14.65
C SER A 5 20.96 11.31 15.68
N GLU A 6 20.81 12.37 16.49
CA GLU A 6 19.71 12.50 17.46
C GLU A 6 18.36 12.70 16.77
N ALA A 7 18.27 13.60 15.79
CA ALA A 7 17.05 13.80 15.01
C ALA A 7 16.66 12.53 14.27
N GLY A 8 17.61 11.84 13.62
CA GLY A 8 17.35 10.59 12.93
C GLY A 8 16.90 9.47 13.86
N LYS A 9 17.44 9.40 15.08
CA LYS A 9 16.99 8.49 16.11
C LYS A 9 15.54 8.76 16.49
N LEU A 10 15.18 10.00 16.75
CA LEU A 10 13.80 10.40 17.07
C LEU A 10 12.83 10.07 15.95
N PHE A 11 13.19 10.33 14.68
CA PHE A 11 12.39 9.94 13.54
C PHE A 11 12.20 8.43 13.48
N PHE A 12 13.28 7.65 13.60
CA PHE A 12 13.23 6.19 13.50
C PHE A 12 12.46 5.55 14.66
N GLU A 13 12.63 6.03 15.89
CA GLU A 13 11.88 5.54 17.05
C GLU A 13 10.40 5.87 16.94
N ASN A 14 10.05 7.01 16.36
CA ASN A 14 8.65 7.38 16.12
C ASN A 14 8.06 6.67 14.89
N ASN A 15 8.82 6.57 13.83
CA ASN A 15 8.42 5.95 12.56
C ASN A 15 9.61 5.24 11.90
N PRO A 16 9.76 3.92 12.04
CA PRO A 16 10.86 3.18 11.41
C PRO A 16 10.84 3.25 9.87
N LEU A 17 9.73 3.69 9.27
CA LEU A 17 9.57 3.92 7.85
C LEU A 17 9.67 5.41 7.46
N SER A 18 10.27 6.26 8.31
CA SER A 18 10.39 7.71 8.04
C SER A 18 11.03 8.01 6.67
N LEU A 19 12.09 7.30 6.29
CA LEU A 19 12.71 7.46 4.98
C LEU A 19 11.75 7.06 3.83
N VAL A 20 10.90 6.05 4.02
CA VAL A 20 9.86 5.68 3.04
C VAL A 20 8.79 6.77 2.96
N CYS A 21 8.32 7.26 4.11
CA CYS A 21 7.31 8.32 4.17
C CYS A 21 7.78 9.60 3.47
N SER A 22 9.04 10.00 3.67
CA SER A 22 9.62 11.17 3.03
C SER A 22 9.62 11.11 1.49
N HIS A 23 9.60 9.91 0.90
CA HIS A 23 9.56 9.71 -0.56
C HIS A 23 8.14 9.64 -1.13
N ILE A 24 7.16 9.05 -0.40
CA ILE A 24 5.89 8.66 -1.03
C ILE A 24 4.64 9.11 -0.29
N CYS A 25 4.73 9.65 0.91
CA CYS A 25 3.55 10.20 1.59
C CYS A 25 3.03 11.46 0.86
N PRO A 26 1.70 11.71 0.90
CA PRO A 26 1.11 12.93 0.35
C PRO A 26 1.39 14.11 1.30
N GLN A 27 2.58 14.71 1.19
CA GLN A 27 3.04 15.77 2.11
C GLN A 27 2.11 16.99 2.09
N GLU A 28 1.54 17.31 0.93
CA GLU A 28 0.56 18.38 0.75
C GLU A 28 -0.72 18.19 1.57
N ASN A 29 -1.07 16.94 1.87
CA ASN A 29 -2.25 16.61 2.69
C ASN A 29 -1.88 16.32 4.14
N GLN A 30 -0.60 16.35 4.49
CA GLN A 30 -0.10 16.00 5.82
C GLN A 30 0.81 17.09 6.39
N CYS A 31 2.11 16.83 6.52
CA CYS A 31 3.03 17.70 7.25
C CYS A 31 3.22 19.07 6.59
N GLU A 32 3.39 19.12 5.27
CA GLU A 32 3.65 20.36 4.54
C GLU A 32 2.35 21.14 4.32
N GLY A 33 1.24 20.48 4.02
CA GLY A 33 -0.07 21.12 3.87
C GLY A 33 -0.63 21.75 5.16
N HIS A 34 -0.15 21.30 6.32
CA HIS A 34 -0.52 21.86 7.63
C HIS A 34 0.57 22.76 8.24
N CYS A 35 1.63 23.04 7.47
CA CYS A 35 2.72 23.90 7.95
C CYS A 35 2.24 25.34 8.12
N VAL A 36 2.46 25.90 9.32
CA VAL A 36 2.05 27.29 9.63
C VAL A 36 2.72 28.33 8.74
N MET A 37 3.91 28.04 8.24
CA MET A 37 4.62 28.91 7.29
C MET A 37 3.92 28.94 5.93
N GLY A 38 3.22 27.89 5.54
CA GLY A 38 2.43 27.80 4.31
C GLY A 38 1.29 28.84 4.23
N LYS A 39 0.90 29.45 5.36
CA LYS A 39 -0.07 30.57 5.39
C LYS A 39 0.52 31.89 4.93
N LYS A 40 1.84 32.03 4.89
CA LYS A 40 2.55 33.29 4.61
C LYS A 40 3.48 33.18 3.38
N GLY A 41 3.68 31.99 2.85
CA GLY A 41 4.59 31.69 1.74
C GLY A 41 4.70 30.17 1.54
N PRO A 42 5.74 29.66 0.87
CA PRO A 42 5.93 28.22 0.72
C PRO A 42 6.10 27.56 2.11
N PRO A 43 5.56 26.34 2.29
CA PRO A 43 5.75 25.59 3.52
C PRO A 43 7.23 25.21 3.70
N VAL A 44 7.62 24.85 4.91
CA VAL A 44 8.93 24.22 5.15
C VAL A 44 8.95 22.87 4.42
N PHE A 45 10.01 22.58 3.67
CA PHE A 45 10.20 21.30 2.99
C PHE A 45 10.53 20.19 3.99
N ILE A 46 9.51 19.80 4.77
CA ILE A 46 9.62 18.84 5.89
C ILE A 46 10.05 17.47 5.37
N SER A 47 9.47 17.02 4.25
CA SER A 47 9.80 15.74 3.63
C SER A 47 11.27 15.65 3.20
N ALA A 48 11.83 16.72 2.63
CA ALA A 48 13.24 16.75 2.23
C ALA A 48 14.18 16.71 3.44
N ILE A 49 13.82 17.39 4.53
CA ILE A 49 14.57 17.34 5.79
C ILE A 49 14.50 15.95 6.40
N GLU A 50 13.30 15.36 6.47
CA GLU A 50 13.06 14.00 6.96
C GLU A 50 13.86 12.99 6.15
N GLN A 51 13.84 13.10 4.82
CA GLN A 51 14.60 12.23 3.92
C GLN A 51 16.10 12.28 4.24
N TYR A 52 16.68 13.48 4.29
CA TYR A 52 18.09 13.67 4.54
C TYR A 52 18.53 13.12 5.92
N VAL A 53 17.76 13.41 6.95
CA VAL A 53 18.06 12.99 8.32
C VAL A 53 17.87 11.48 8.49
N SER A 54 16.80 10.92 7.93
CA SER A 54 16.50 9.49 8.01
C SER A 54 17.50 8.66 7.21
N ASP A 55 17.88 9.11 6.01
CA ASP A 55 18.90 8.44 5.20
C ASP A 55 20.24 8.39 5.91
N TYR A 56 20.70 9.53 6.47
CA TYR A 56 21.90 9.58 7.26
C TYR A 56 21.85 8.62 8.46
N TYR A 57 20.72 8.61 9.18
CA TYR A 57 20.59 7.77 10.38
C TYR A 57 20.62 6.29 10.05
N LEU A 58 19.91 5.85 9.01
CA LEU A 58 19.92 4.44 8.60
C LEU A 58 21.31 3.95 8.19
N ASN A 59 22.21 4.84 7.73
CA ASN A 59 23.59 4.47 7.40
C ASN A 59 24.46 4.24 8.64
N ILE A 60 24.17 4.90 9.75
CA ILE A 60 24.94 4.79 11.00
C ILE A 60 24.26 3.90 12.04
N TYR A 61 23.01 3.53 11.84
CA TYR A 61 22.24 2.73 12.78
C TYR A 61 22.85 1.35 12.97
N LYS A 62 23.08 1.00 14.24
CA LYS A 62 23.57 -0.31 14.63
C LYS A 62 22.45 -1.07 15.34
N PRO A 63 21.84 -2.05 14.69
CA PRO A 63 20.78 -2.85 15.30
C PRO A 63 21.32 -3.65 16.48
N ILE A 64 20.55 -3.70 17.56
CA ILE A 64 20.81 -4.55 18.72
C ILE A 64 20.00 -5.82 18.53
N PRO A 65 20.62 -6.99 18.50
CA PRO A 65 19.91 -8.26 18.36
C PRO A 65 18.93 -8.48 19.52
N SER A 66 17.71 -8.90 19.19
CA SER A 66 16.69 -9.28 20.17
C SER A 66 17.16 -10.43 21.06
N GLN A 67 16.96 -10.32 22.37
CA GLN A 67 17.28 -11.39 23.33
C GLN A 67 16.28 -12.56 23.27
N LYS A 68 15.15 -12.40 22.58
CA LYS A 68 14.12 -13.43 22.36
C LYS A 68 13.56 -14.06 23.63
N ASN A 69 13.49 -13.31 24.73
CA ASN A 69 13.11 -13.80 26.05
C ASN A 69 11.66 -13.45 26.44
N ARG A 70 10.92 -12.69 25.63
CA ARG A 70 9.56 -12.25 25.93
C ARG A 70 8.45 -13.06 25.26
N GLY A 71 8.76 -13.86 24.24
CA GLY A 71 7.79 -14.69 23.56
C GLY A 71 8.02 -14.72 22.05
N LYS A 72 7.20 -15.50 21.34
CA LYS A 72 7.28 -15.66 19.89
C LYS A 72 6.09 -15.00 19.21
N VAL A 73 6.35 -14.17 18.20
CA VAL A 73 5.29 -13.51 17.42
C VAL A 73 5.44 -13.82 15.94
N ALA A 74 4.36 -14.29 15.33
CA ALA A 74 4.26 -14.47 13.89
C ALA A 74 3.65 -13.22 13.26
N ILE A 75 4.28 -12.73 12.20
CA ILE A 75 3.77 -11.60 11.39
C ILE A 75 3.45 -12.12 10.01
N ILE A 76 2.20 -11.99 9.57
CA ILE A 76 1.74 -12.42 8.26
C ILE A 76 1.66 -11.19 7.35
N GLY A 77 2.55 -11.14 6.36
CA GLY A 77 2.74 -10.02 5.45
C GLY A 77 3.82 -9.04 5.90
N SER A 78 4.62 -8.62 4.94
CA SER A 78 5.80 -7.77 5.14
C SER A 78 5.65 -6.37 4.52
N GLY A 79 4.43 -5.88 4.40
CA GLY A 79 4.15 -4.50 4.01
C GLY A 79 4.50 -3.51 5.13
N PRO A 80 4.15 -2.23 4.99
CA PRO A 80 4.44 -1.18 5.97
C PRO A 80 4.06 -1.56 7.40
N ALA A 81 2.86 -2.14 7.59
CA ALA A 81 2.39 -2.57 8.91
C ALA A 81 3.26 -3.68 9.50
N GLY A 82 3.54 -4.74 8.72
CA GLY A 82 4.35 -5.87 9.19
C GLY A 82 5.78 -5.48 9.52
N ILE A 83 6.44 -4.65 8.69
CA ILE A 83 7.77 -4.12 8.95
C ILE A 83 7.79 -3.30 10.25
N THR A 84 6.80 -2.44 10.44
CA THR A 84 6.71 -1.59 11.64
C THR A 84 6.55 -2.43 12.91
N ILE A 85 5.63 -3.40 12.92
CA ILE A 85 5.43 -4.33 14.04
C ILE A 85 6.73 -5.10 14.33
N ALA A 86 7.42 -5.56 13.29
CA ALA A 86 8.65 -6.33 13.44
C ALA A 86 9.75 -5.51 14.14
N PHE A 87 9.96 -4.24 13.75
CA PHE A 87 10.90 -3.35 14.41
C PHE A 87 10.57 -3.15 15.90
N ILE A 88 9.31 -2.86 16.21
CA ILE A 88 8.88 -2.57 17.57
C ILE A 88 9.02 -3.81 18.46
N LEU A 89 8.55 -4.97 18.01
CA LEU A 89 8.57 -6.18 18.81
C LEU A 89 9.98 -6.78 18.93
N ALA A 90 10.81 -6.70 17.90
CA ALA A 90 12.23 -7.08 18.02
C ALA A 90 12.96 -6.19 19.03
N GLY A 91 12.70 -4.86 19.01
CA GLY A 91 13.24 -3.93 20.01
C GLY A 91 12.75 -4.21 21.46
N LYS A 92 11.57 -4.82 21.60
CA LYS A 92 11.01 -5.31 22.87
C LYS A 92 11.46 -6.73 23.25
N ASN A 93 12.45 -7.30 22.56
CA ASN A 93 13.03 -8.64 22.81
C ASN A 93 12.09 -9.84 22.54
N TYR A 94 11.15 -9.71 21.61
CA TYR A 94 10.38 -10.83 21.09
C TYR A 94 11.16 -11.63 20.03
N ASP A 95 10.91 -12.94 19.92
CA ASP A 95 11.34 -13.77 18.78
C ASP A 95 10.33 -13.59 17.64
N VAL A 96 10.66 -12.74 16.69
CA VAL A 96 9.77 -12.35 15.60
C VAL A 96 10.08 -13.14 14.34
N THR A 97 9.03 -13.67 13.70
CA THR A 97 9.12 -14.29 12.38
C THR A 97 8.09 -13.65 11.43
N ILE A 98 8.57 -13.13 10.32
CA ILE A 98 7.73 -12.61 9.23
C ILE A 98 7.51 -13.72 8.20
N PHE A 99 6.25 -13.99 7.87
CA PHE A 99 5.82 -14.87 6.80
C PHE A 99 5.36 -14.00 5.62
N GLU A 100 6.06 -14.07 4.50
CA GLU A 100 5.77 -13.30 3.30
C GLU A 100 5.38 -14.22 2.15
N GLY A 101 4.24 -13.94 1.52
CA GLY A 101 3.74 -14.73 0.39
C GLY A 101 4.52 -14.53 -0.91
N ASN A 102 5.19 -13.39 -1.06
CA ASN A 102 6.04 -13.09 -2.20
C ASN A 102 7.49 -13.49 -1.93
N ASP A 103 8.33 -13.37 -2.96
CA ASP A 103 9.77 -13.69 -2.93
C ASP A 103 10.58 -12.69 -2.09
N GLN A 104 10.10 -11.45 -1.93
CA GLN A 104 10.81 -10.41 -1.20
C GLN A 104 9.89 -9.63 -0.25
N VAL A 105 10.50 -9.07 0.80
CA VAL A 105 9.84 -8.19 1.78
C VAL A 105 9.53 -6.83 1.19
N GLY A 106 8.44 -6.21 1.64
CA GLY A 106 8.10 -4.83 1.30
C GLY A 106 6.63 -4.61 0.93
N GLY A 107 5.89 -5.67 0.58
CA GLY A 107 4.49 -5.52 0.18
C GLY A 107 4.31 -4.49 -0.94
N MET A 108 3.33 -3.59 -0.81
CA MET A 108 3.07 -2.55 -1.81
C MET A 108 4.23 -1.57 -2.00
N LEU A 109 5.10 -1.37 -1.02
CA LEU A 109 6.30 -0.54 -1.19
C LEU A 109 7.23 -1.10 -2.26
N ARG A 110 7.32 -2.43 -2.36
CA ARG A 110 8.16 -3.10 -3.35
C ARG A 110 7.43 -3.37 -4.66
N TYR A 111 6.21 -3.87 -4.58
CA TYR A 111 5.49 -4.41 -5.74
C TYR A 111 4.45 -3.47 -6.34
N GLY A 112 4.08 -2.39 -5.66
CA GLY A 112 3.07 -1.44 -6.12
C GLY A 112 3.62 -0.05 -6.42
N VAL A 113 4.62 0.42 -5.66
CA VAL A 113 5.23 1.74 -5.88
C VAL A 113 6.39 1.59 -6.87
N PRO A 114 6.47 2.36 -7.97
CA PRO A 114 7.57 2.29 -8.92
C PRO A 114 8.94 2.70 -8.34
N GLU A 115 10.02 2.15 -8.93
CA GLU A 115 11.41 2.43 -8.53
C GLU A 115 11.75 3.92 -8.52
N PHE A 116 11.25 4.68 -9.50
CA PHE A 116 11.51 6.13 -9.63
C PHE A 116 10.83 6.97 -8.54
N ARG A 117 9.86 6.41 -7.79
CA ARG A 117 9.25 7.05 -6.62
C ARG A 117 9.85 6.56 -5.31
N LEU A 118 10.13 5.26 -5.21
CA LEU A 118 10.71 4.64 -4.02
C LEU A 118 11.80 3.64 -4.43
N PRO A 119 13.08 4.02 -4.35
CA PRO A 119 14.20 3.11 -4.59
C PRO A 119 14.11 1.87 -3.69
N LYS A 120 14.15 0.66 -4.29
CA LYS A 120 13.99 -0.60 -3.54
C LYS A 120 15.14 -0.86 -2.58
N SER A 121 16.30 -0.26 -2.85
CA SER A 121 17.45 -0.27 -1.94
C SER A 121 17.13 0.27 -0.54
N ILE A 122 16.16 1.19 -0.42
CA ILE A 122 15.68 1.68 0.88
C ILE A 122 15.02 0.54 1.66
N ILE A 123 14.18 -0.25 0.98
CA ILE A 123 13.50 -1.40 1.59
C ILE A 123 14.53 -2.47 1.97
N ASP A 124 15.52 -2.72 1.11
CA ASP A 124 16.57 -3.70 1.36
C ASP A 124 17.39 -3.34 2.61
N ARG A 125 17.71 -2.05 2.80
CA ARG A 125 18.37 -1.56 4.02
C ARG A 125 17.53 -1.81 5.28
N LEU A 126 16.22 -1.55 5.23
CA LEU A 126 15.30 -1.82 6.34
C LEU A 126 15.23 -3.32 6.67
N VAL A 127 15.19 -4.17 5.64
CA VAL A 127 15.21 -5.62 5.77
C VAL A 127 16.52 -6.10 6.42
N ASP A 128 17.67 -5.58 5.98
CA ASP A 128 18.97 -5.88 6.56
C ASP A 128 19.02 -5.53 8.05
N ILE A 129 18.48 -4.40 8.42
CA ILE A 129 18.39 -3.98 9.83
C ILE A 129 17.50 -4.96 10.63
N LEU A 130 16.34 -5.35 10.10
CA LEU A 130 15.46 -6.33 10.74
C LEU A 130 16.16 -7.67 10.96
N VAL A 131 16.85 -8.20 9.95
CA VAL A 131 17.59 -9.46 10.04
C VAL A 131 18.70 -9.35 11.08
N LYS A 132 19.48 -8.27 11.06
CA LYS A 132 20.52 -7.99 12.07
C LYS A 132 19.96 -7.80 13.47
N SER A 133 18.71 -7.35 13.60
CA SER A 133 17.98 -7.29 14.89
C SER A 133 17.47 -8.66 15.35
N GLY A 134 17.68 -9.73 14.58
CA GLY A 134 17.31 -11.09 14.92
C GLY A 134 15.93 -11.52 14.45
N VAL A 135 15.24 -10.71 13.63
CA VAL A 135 13.99 -11.07 12.97
C VAL A 135 14.24 -12.15 11.93
N LYS A 136 13.42 -13.19 11.94
CA LYS A 136 13.42 -14.25 10.92
C LYS A 136 12.45 -13.88 9.80
N ILE A 137 12.83 -14.16 8.55
CA ILE A 137 12.00 -13.91 7.39
C ILE A 137 11.81 -15.21 6.62
N ARG A 138 10.56 -15.57 6.34
CA ARG A 138 10.20 -16.73 5.51
C ARG A 138 9.46 -16.23 4.26
N PRO A 139 10.18 -15.96 3.17
CA PRO A 139 9.55 -15.59 1.89
C PRO A 139 8.86 -16.81 1.26
N ASN A 140 8.07 -16.57 0.21
CA ASN A 140 7.32 -17.58 -0.52
C ASN A 140 6.46 -18.48 0.40
N THR A 141 5.99 -17.93 1.52
CA THR A 141 5.20 -18.66 2.51
C THR A 141 3.84 -17.99 2.67
N SER A 142 2.83 -18.58 2.04
CA SER A 142 1.46 -18.07 2.05
C SER A 142 0.66 -18.73 3.19
N ILE A 143 0.31 -17.93 4.19
CA ILE A 143 -0.58 -18.39 5.27
C ILE A 143 -2.02 -18.41 4.76
N GLY A 144 -2.73 -19.48 5.09
CA GLY A 144 -4.07 -19.77 4.61
C GLY A 144 -4.11 -20.75 3.43
N THR A 145 -2.96 -21.01 2.78
CA THR A 145 -2.82 -22.03 1.74
C THR A 145 -1.85 -23.13 2.14
N THR A 146 -0.60 -22.77 2.43
CA THR A 146 0.46 -23.72 2.79
C THR A 146 0.49 -24.02 4.29
N LEU A 147 0.38 -22.98 5.10
CA LEU A 147 0.27 -23.06 6.56
C LEU A 147 -1.00 -22.34 7.01
N SER A 148 -1.61 -22.80 8.06
CA SER A 148 -2.74 -22.15 8.70
C SER A 148 -2.30 -21.28 9.89
N VAL A 149 -3.18 -20.43 10.38
CA VAL A 149 -2.97 -19.71 11.65
C VAL A 149 -2.89 -20.70 12.82
N ASP A 150 -3.62 -21.83 12.76
CA ASP A 150 -3.55 -22.89 13.77
C ASP A 150 -2.19 -23.56 13.82
N ASP A 151 -1.55 -23.76 12.67
CA ASP A 151 -0.18 -24.27 12.62
C ASP A 151 0.81 -23.35 13.33
N LEU A 152 0.66 -22.02 13.18
CA LEU A 152 1.51 -21.08 13.88
C LEU A 152 1.37 -21.19 15.40
N PHE A 153 0.15 -21.30 15.92
CA PHE A 153 -0.06 -21.50 17.36
C PHE A 153 0.46 -22.86 17.84
N ARG A 154 0.25 -23.93 17.07
CA ARG A 154 0.79 -25.27 17.36
C ARG A 154 2.33 -25.26 17.42
N ASP A 155 2.98 -24.44 16.57
CA ASP A 155 4.45 -24.30 16.52
C ASP A 155 4.98 -23.36 17.61
N GLY A 156 4.09 -22.93 18.53
CA GLY A 156 4.46 -22.19 19.75
C GLY A 156 4.59 -20.68 19.57
N PHE A 157 3.95 -20.09 18.56
CA PHE A 157 3.78 -18.64 18.53
C PHE A 157 2.74 -18.23 19.59
N ASP A 158 3.06 -17.20 20.37
CA ASP A 158 2.19 -16.68 21.42
C ASP A 158 1.10 -15.76 20.87
N ALA A 159 1.40 -15.04 19.79
CA ALA A 159 0.48 -14.16 19.08
C ALA A 159 0.78 -14.13 17.57
N VAL A 160 -0.24 -13.79 16.80
CA VAL A 160 -0.18 -13.66 15.34
C VAL A 160 -0.66 -12.26 14.95
N PHE A 161 0.11 -11.56 14.12
CA PHE A 161 -0.29 -10.30 13.49
C PHE A 161 -0.59 -10.50 12.02
N MET A 162 -1.75 -10.03 11.57
CA MET A 162 -2.18 -10.05 10.17
C MET A 162 -2.02 -8.66 9.56
N GLY A 163 -1.04 -8.50 8.66
CA GLY A 163 -0.74 -7.27 7.91
C GLY A 163 -0.69 -7.55 6.41
N THR A 164 -1.63 -8.35 5.89
CA THR A 164 -1.62 -8.85 4.50
C THR A 164 -1.97 -7.80 3.46
N GLY A 165 -2.51 -6.65 3.87
CA GLY A 165 -2.91 -5.58 2.97
C GLY A 165 -4.11 -5.92 2.09
N VAL A 166 -4.26 -5.17 0.98
CA VAL A 166 -5.30 -5.36 -0.04
C VAL A 166 -4.64 -5.55 -1.40
N TRP A 167 -4.82 -6.74 -2.01
CA TRP A 167 -4.13 -7.15 -3.24
C TRP A 167 -5.07 -7.58 -4.36
N ARG A 168 -6.37 -7.69 -4.08
CA ARG A 168 -7.35 -8.08 -5.09
C ARG A 168 -7.76 -6.84 -5.88
N PRO A 169 -7.47 -6.76 -7.19
CA PRO A 169 -7.94 -5.64 -8.00
C PRO A 169 -9.47 -5.60 -8.01
N ARG A 170 -10.05 -4.41 -7.98
CA ARG A 170 -11.48 -4.23 -8.25
C ARG A 170 -11.73 -4.27 -9.75
N LYS A 171 -12.89 -4.81 -10.13
CA LYS A 171 -13.36 -4.90 -11.49
C LYS A 171 -14.32 -3.75 -11.79
N LEU A 172 -14.39 -3.36 -13.06
CA LEU A 172 -15.44 -2.46 -13.57
C LEU A 172 -16.77 -3.23 -13.72
N ASN A 173 -16.71 -4.56 -13.87
CA ASN A 173 -17.83 -5.46 -14.16
C ASN A 173 -18.50 -5.13 -15.50
N ILE A 174 -17.71 -4.80 -16.51
CA ILE A 174 -18.12 -4.56 -17.88
C ILE A 174 -17.62 -5.67 -18.81
N LYS A 175 -18.20 -5.77 -19.99
CA LYS A 175 -17.76 -6.70 -21.03
C LYS A 175 -16.35 -6.34 -21.50
N GLY A 176 -15.52 -7.35 -21.74
CA GLY A 176 -14.16 -7.21 -22.28
C GLY A 176 -13.04 -7.16 -21.23
N GLU A 177 -13.31 -7.13 -19.93
CA GLU A 177 -12.26 -7.11 -18.89
C GLU A 177 -11.30 -8.32 -18.89
N SER A 178 -11.66 -9.41 -19.56
CA SER A 178 -10.84 -10.62 -19.70
C SER A 178 -10.07 -10.70 -21.01
N LEU A 179 -10.12 -9.69 -21.86
CA LEU A 179 -9.37 -9.64 -23.11
C LEU A 179 -7.86 -9.57 -22.84
N GLY A 180 -7.06 -10.12 -23.76
CA GLY A 180 -5.61 -10.33 -23.53
C GLY A 180 -4.79 -9.06 -23.39
N HIS A 181 -5.29 -7.92 -23.84
CA HIS A 181 -4.66 -6.59 -23.74
C HIS A 181 -5.18 -5.76 -22.53
N VAL A 182 -6.04 -6.36 -21.69
CA VAL A 182 -6.59 -5.71 -20.48
C VAL A 182 -5.84 -6.19 -19.26
N HIS A 183 -5.34 -5.24 -18.46
CA HIS A 183 -4.49 -5.51 -17.30
C HIS A 183 -5.02 -4.77 -16.07
N PHE A 184 -4.65 -5.26 -14.88
CA PHE A 184 -4.94 -4.58 -13.63
C PHE A 184 -3.68 -3.90 -13.09
N ALA A 185 -3.81 -2.67 -12.61
CA ALA A 185 -2.71 -1.82 -12.18
C ALA A 185 -1.77 -2.49 -11.17
N VAL A 186 -2.31 -3.17 -10.16
CA VAL A 186 -1.51 -3.83 -9.12
C VAL A 186 -0.69 -5.01 -9.67
N GLU A 187 -1.19 -5.68 -10.70
CA GLU A 187 -0.48 -6.79 -11.35
C GLU A 187 0.58 -6.24 -12.32
N TYR A 188 0.23 -5.21 -13.09
CA TYR A 188 1.17 -4.53 -13.97
C TYR A 188 2.35 -3.92 -13.22
N LEU A 189 2.09 -3.12 -12.19
CA LEU A 189 3.15 -2.46 -11.42
C LEU A 189 4.08 -3.43 -10.68
N ARG A 190 3.61 -4.64 -10.40
CA ARG A 190 4.42 -5.69 -9.78
C ARG A 190 5.63 -6.09 -10.62
N ASN A 191 5.48 -6.18 -11.94
CA ASN A 191 6.55 -6.49 -12.88
C ASN A 191 6.24 -5.92 -14.27
N PRO A 192 6.40 -4.61 -14.49
CA PRO A 192 6.03 -3.96 -15.75
C PRO A 192 6.77 -4.52 -16.97
N ALA A 193 7.99 -5.01 -16.79
CA ALA A 193 8.86 -5.46 -17.87
C ALA A 193 8.35 -6.67 -18.64
N VAL A 194 7.41 -7.45 -18.07
CA VAL A 194 6.84 -8.63 -18.76
C VAL A 194 5.67 -8.28 -19.67
N TYR A 195 5.13 -7.05 -19.57
CA TYR A 195 3.98 -6.61 -20.35
C TYR A 195 4.42 -6.00 -21.68
N ARG A 196 3.59 -6.18 -22.71
CA ARG A 196 3.77 -5.60 -24.05
C ARG A 196 2.57 -4.70 -24.32
N LEU A 197 2.64 -3.46 -23.80
CA LEU A 197 1.49 -2.55 -23.82
C LEU A 197 1.21 -1.92 -25.18
N GLY A 198 2.16 -1.95 -26.13
CA GLY A 198 2.02 -1.22 -27.39
C GLY A 198 2.33 0.27 -27.26
N LYS A 199 1.85 1.06 -28.23
CA LYS A 199 2.12 2.50 -28.34
C LYS A 199 1.10 3.33 -27.56
N SER A 200 -0.17 2.96 -27.65
CA SER A 200 -1.30 3.67 -27.05
C SER A 200 -1.89 2.88 -25.87
N VAL A 201 -1.97 3.51 -24.71
CA VAL A 201 -2.45 2.89 -23.47
C VAL A 201 -3.54 3.74 -22.83
N ILE A 202 -4.65 3.12 -22.50
CA ILE A 202 -5.70 3.73 -21.69
C ILE A 202 -5.57 3.25 -20.24
N VAL A 203 -5.54 4.19 -19.28
CA VAL A 203 -5.54 3.92 -17.83
C VAL A 203 -6.88 4.39 -17.26
N ILE A 204 -7.67 3.46 -16.71
CA ILE A 204 -8.99 3.77 -16.15
C ILE A 204 -8.85 3.98 -14.63
N GLY A 205 -9.04 5.22 -14.17
CA GLY A 205 -8.95 5.64 -12.78
C GLY A 205 -8.11 6.90 -12.61
N ALA A 206 -8.27 7.62 -11.51
CA ALA A 206 -7.60 8.91 -11.26
C ALA A 206 -6.94 9.03 -9.87
N GLY A 207 -6.52 7.92 -9.29
CA GLY A 207 -5.74 7.88 -8.04
C GLY A 207 -4.22 7.85 -8.29
N ASN A 208 -3.43 7.90 -7.21
CA ASN A 208 -1.96 7.80 -7.29
C ASN A 208 -1.49 6.56 -8.06
N VAL A 209 -2.21 5.45 -7.96
CA VAL A 209 -1.89 4.22 -8.70
C VAL A 209 -2.02 4.42 -10.22
N ALA A 210 -3.05 5.15 -10.67
CA ALA A 210 -3.22 5.47 -12.10
C ALA A 210 -2.07 6.35 -12.61
N MET A 211 -1.63 7.34 -11.82
CA MET A 211 -0.46 8.18 -12.13
C MET A 211 0.82 7.33 -12.23
N ASP A 212 1.02 6.42 -11.30
CA ASP A 212 2.17 5.50 -11.30
C ASP A 212 2.17 4.57 -12.51
N VAL A 213 0.99 4.05 -12.91
CA VAL A 213 0.79 3.23 -14.10
C VAL A 213 1.15 4.01 -15.36
N ALA A 214 0.59 5.20 -15.55
CA ALA A 214 0.83 6.03 -16.73
C ALA A 214 2.32 6.36 -16.89
N ARG A 215 2.94 6.83 -15.81
CA ARG A 215 4.38 7.15 -15.77
C ARG A 215 5.27 5.93 -16.03
N THR A 216 4.84 4.75 -15.57
CA THR A 216 5.54 3.49 -15.83
C THR A 216 5.38 3.05 -17.27
N ALA A 217 4.18 3.20 -17.87
CA ALA A 217 3.93 2.86 -19.27
C ALA A 217 4.83 3.65 -20.23
N PHE A 218 5.00 4.96 -20.02
CA PHE A 218 5.97 5.77 -20.78
C PHE A 218 7.39 5.23 -20.66
N ARG A 219 7.84 4.88 -19.47
CA ARG A 219 9.19 4.33 -19.22
C ARG A 219 9.38 2.95 -19.84
N GLN A 220 8.29 2.20 -20.07
CA GLN A 220 8.30 0.94 -20.80
C GLN A 220 8.18 1.10 -22.32
N GLY A 221 8.05 2.35 -22.82
CA GLY A 221 8.13 2.67 -24.25
C GLY A 221 6.81 3.02 -24.92
N SER A 222 5.69 3.07 -24.22
CA SER A 222 4.42 3.59 -24.74
C SER A 222 4.60 5.07 -25.13
N LYS A 223 3.87 5.52 -26.16
CA LYS A 223 3.98 6.88 -26.73
C LYS A 223 2.83 7.78 -26.34
N GLU A 224 1.66 7.18 -26.19
CA GLU A 224 0.41 7.85 -25.88
C GLU A 224 -0.18 7.15 -24.67
N VAL A 225 -0.45 7.90 -23.61
CA VAL A 225 -1.08 7.38 -22.40
C VAL A 225 -2.21 8.32 -22.01
N LEU A 226 -3.44 7.82 -22.09
CA LEU A 226 -4.64 8.54 -21.70
C LEU A 226 -5.14 7.99 -20.36
N ILE A 227 -5.26 8.86 -19.36
CA ILE A 227 -5.89 8.55 -18.08
C ILE A 227 -7.35 8.99 -18.16
N VAL A 228 -8.29 8.09 -17.87
CA VAL A 228 -9.73 8.36 -17.94
C VAL A 228 -10.38 8.20 -16.59
N CYS A 229 -11.14 9.21 -16.17
CA CYS A 229 -11.88 9.24 -14.91
C CYS A 229 -13.37 9.47 -15.16
N ASN A 230 -14.21 8.71 -14.47
CA ASN A 230 -15.67 8.89 -14.54
C ASN A 230 -16.23 10.06 -13.71
N MET A 231 -15.37 10.75 -12.98
CA MET A 231 -15.70 11.90 -12.14
C MET A 231 -15.07 13.16 -12.72
N ASP A 232 -15.46 14.31 -12.18
CA ASP A 232 -14.86 15.60 -12.51
C ASP A 232 -13.46 15.78 -11.90
N GLU A 233 -12.74 16.81 -12.33
CA GLU A 233 -11.37 17.09 -11.85
C GLU A 233 -11.30 17.29 -10.33
N SER A 234 -12.36 17.79 -9.69
CA SER A 234 -12.42 17.98 -8.23
C SER A 234 -12.41 16.67 -7.43
N ALA A 235 -12.70 15.55 -8.09
CA ALA A 235 -12.75 14.21 -7.48
C ALA A 235 -11.45 13.41 -7.66
N ILE A 236 -10.40 14.01 -8.23
CA ILE A 236 -9.08 13.38 -8.30
C ILE A 236 -8.59 13.06 -6.90
N THR A 237 -8.21 11.79 -6.68
CA THR A 237 -7.63 11.33 -5.41
C THR A 237 -6.12 11.20 -5.48
N ALA A 238 -5.51 11.42 -6.65
CA ALA A 238 -4.07 11.53 -6.79
C ALA A 238 -3.56 12.80 -6.11
N THR A 239 -2.33 12.75 -5.61
CA THR A 239 -1.63 13.93 -5.11
C THR A 239 -1.39 14.93 -6.25
N GLU A 240 -1.35 16.23 -5.93
CA GLU A 240 -1.08 17.25 -6.93
C GLU A 240 0.27 17.02 -7.62
N ASN A 241 1.30 16.69 -6.85
CA ASN A 241 2.61 16.33 -7.39
C ASN A 241 2.55 15.11 -8.31
N GLY A 242 1.79 14.07 -7.94
CA GLY A 242 1.61 12.88 -8.77
C GLY A 242 0.98 13.19 -10.12
N LEU A 243 -0.05 14.04 -10.10
CA LEU A 243 -0.75 14.54 -11.28
C LEU A 243 0.18 15.38 -12.19
N GLN A 244 0.89 16.34 -11.59
CA GLN A 244 1.85 17.20 -12.32
C GLN A 244 2.94 16.38 -12.99
N TYR A 245 3.54 15.43 -12.30
CA TYR A 245 4.55 14.55 -12.88
C TYR A 245 4.02 13.65 -13.99
N ALA A 246 2.78 13.19 -13.91
CA ALA A 246 2.15 12.41 -14.99
C ALA A 246 1.96 13.28 -16.24
N LYS A 247 1.50 14.53 -16.07
CA LYS A 247 1.39 15.52 -17.18
C LYS A 247 2.76 15.87 -17.78
N ILE A 248 3.80 16.06 -16.96
CA ILE A 248 5.18 16.32 -17.44
C ILE A 248 5.72 15.14 -18.24
N ASP A 249 5.43 13.90 -17.82
CA ASP A 249 5.80 12.70 -18.56
C ASP A 249 5.01 12.53 -19.89
N GLY A 250 3.96 13.34 -20.11
CA GLY A 250 3.16 13.38 -21.35
C GLY A 250 1.78 12.74 -21.26
N ALA A 251 1.30 12.38 -20.06
CA ALA A 251 -0.03 11.79 -19.92
C ALA A 251 -1.14 12.83 -20.18
N GLU A 252 -2.12 12.45 -20.99
CA GLU A 252 -3.38 13.15 -21.15
C GLU A 252 -4.39 12.65 -20.12
N ILE A 253 -5.32 13.50 -19.71
CA ILE A 253 -6.32 13.15 -18.71
C ILE A 253 -7.69 13.64 -19.16
N GLU A 254 -8.63 12.71 -19.24
CA GLU A 254 -10.03 13.00 -19.53
C GLU A 254 -10.92 12.68 -18.34
N PHE A 255 -11.85 13.60 -18.06
CA PHE A 255 -12.82 13.51 -16.98
C PHE A 255 -14.21 13.25 -17.50
N ASN A 256 -15.11 12.87 -16.58
CA ASN A 256 -16.52 12.66 -16.88
C ASN A 256 -16.76 11.64 -18.00
N LYS A 257 -15.98 10.55 -18.00
CA LYS A 257 -16.09 9.45 -18.97
C LYS A 257 -16.19 8.11 -18.24
N THR A 258 -17.31 7.42 -18.39
CA THR A 258 -17.53 6.07 -17.84
C THR A 258 -17.25 5.01 -18.89
N ALA A 259 -16.41 4.04 -18.57
CA ALA A 259 -16.17 2.89 -19.43
C ALA A 259 -17.41 1.99 -19.48
N ILE A 260 -17.87 1.66 -20.68
CA ILE A 260 -19.07 0.86 -20.94
C ILE A 260 -18.69 -0.57 -21.37
N GLU A 261 -17.73 -0.69 -22.28
CA GLU A 261 -17.27 -1.95 -22.83
C GLU A 261 -15.81 -1.82 -23.27
N ILE A 262 -15.03 -2.89 -23.13
CA ILE A 262 -13.69 -3.02 -23.71
C ILE A 262 -13.79 -3.95 -24.90
N THR A 263 -13.23 -3.54 -26.03
CA THR A 263 -13.19 -4.28 -27.29
C THR A 263 -11.75 -4.55 -27.70
N ASP A 264 -11.52 -5.36 -28.73
CA ASP A 264 -10.17 -5.59 -29.27
C ASP A 264 -9.51 -4.33 -29.86
N GLU A 265 -10.32 -3.29 -30.15
CA GLU A 265 -9.83 -2.01 -30.72
C GLU A 265 -9.57 -0.94 -29.64
N GLY A 266 -10.05 -1.12 -28.41
CA GLY A 266 -9.92 -0.13 -27.33
C GLY A 266 -11.11 -0.14 -26.36
N VAL A 267 -11.45 1.03 -25.83
CA VAL A 267 -12.52 1.18 -24.83
C VAL A 267 -13.66 2.06 -25.36
N ILE A 268 -14.89 1.61 -25.21
CA ILE A 268 -16.07 2.42 -25.42
C ILE A 268 -16.38 3.18 -24.12
N PHE A 269 -16.30 4.50 -24.17
CA PHE A 269 -16.70 5.38 -23.09
C PHE A 269 -17.98 6.12 -23.44
N ALA A 270 -18.79 6.38 -22.42
CA ALA A 270 -19.89 7.35 -22.48
C ALA A 270 -19.58 8.54 -21.57
N ASP A 271 -20.18 9.70 -21.83
CA ASP A 271 -20.14 10.83 -20.91
C ASP A 271 -20.76 10.44 -19.58
N SER A 272 -20.23 11.02 -18.49
CA SER A 272 -20.71 10.76 -17.13
C SER A 272 -21.44 11.95 -16.56
N GLU A 273 -22.55 11.68 -15.90
CA GLU A 273 -23.21 12.60 -14.99
C GLU A 273 -22.84 12.24 -13.55
N VAL A 274 -22.31 13.22 -12.82
CA VAL A 274 -21.98 13.05 -11.40
C VAL A 274 -23.20 13.44 -10.55
N TYR A 275 -23.58 12.57 -9.63
CA TYR A 275 -24.69 12.79 -8.70
C TYR A 275 -24.29 12.39 -7.27
N ALA A 276 -24.99 12.88 -6.27
CA ALA A 276 -24.82 12.44 -4.89
C ALA A 276 -25.88 11.38 -4.54
N ASP A 277 -25.47 10.31 -3.86
CA ASP A 277 -26.40 9.35 -3.28
C ASP A 277 -27.09 9.89 -2.01
N ALA A 278 -27.89 9.05 -1.35
CA ALA A 278 -28.62 9.41 -0.14
C ALA A 278 -27.69 9.72 1.06
N GLU A 279 -26.49 9.17 1.04
CA GLU A 279 -25.43 9.36 2.03
C GLU A 279 -24.51 10.55 1.69
N GLY A 280 -24.75 11.25 0.55
CA GLY A 280 -23.96 12.37 0.08
C GLY A 280 -22.65 11.97 -0.64
N GLN A 281 -22.46 10.67 -0.95
CA GLN A 281 -21.33 10.21 -1.71
C GLN A 281 -21.52 10.54 -3.20
N LYS A 282 -20.50 11.16 -3.82
CA LYS A 282 -20.50 11.39 -5.27
C LYS A 282 -20.36 10.08 -6.03
N LEU A 283 -21.28 9.83 -6.93
CA LEU A 283 -21.28 8.69 -7.85
C LEU A 283 -21.38 9.22 -9.28
N ALA A 284 -20.97 8.38 -10.25
CA ALA A 284 -21.08 8.70 -11.68
C ALA A 284 -21.95 7.66 -12.38
N ARG A 285 -22.78 8.10 -13.31
CA ARG A 285 -23.54 7.25 -14.20
C ARG A 285 -23.30 7.66 -15.66
N ALA A 286 -23.33 6.70 -16.56
CA ALA A 286 -23.18 6.94 -17.97
C ALA A 286 -24.43 7.63 -18.57
N ILE A 287 -24.22 8.55 -19.48
CA ILE A 287 -25.26 9.20 -20.28
C ILE A 287 -25.43 8.39 -21.56
N GLN A 288 -26.60 7.79 -21.73
CA GLN A 288 -26.92 6.99 -22.94
C GLN A 288 -26.90 7.85 -24.22
N GLY A 289 -26.39 7.27 -25.30
CA GLY A 289 -26.31 7.92 -26.61
C GLY A 289 -25.08 8.81 -26.79
N THR A 290 -24.14 8.80 -25.83
CA THR A 290 -22.86 9.53 -25.93
C THR A 290 -21.66 8.60 -26.11
N GLU A 291 -21.92 7.31 -26.38
CA GLU A 291 -20.89 6.29 -26.50
C GLU A 291 -19.94 6.60 -27.64
N SER A 292 -18.63 6.50 -27.39
CA SER A 292 -17.58 6.68 -28.39
C SER A 292 -16.41 5.73 -28.13
N LEU A 293 -15.83 5.23 -29.21
CA LEU A 293 -14.64 4.35 -29.14
C LEU A 293 -13.37 5.18 -28.97
N TYR A 294 -12.56 4.81 -27.98
CA TYR A 294 -11.23 5.31 -27.74
C TYR A 294 -10.23 4.19 -28.08
N PRO A 295 -9.50 4.31 -29.20
CA PRO A 295 -8.56 3.29 -29.64
C PRO A 295 -7.39 3.16 -28.67
N ALA A 296 -6.98 1.90 -28.40
CA ALA A 296 -5.80 1.64 -27.57
C ALA A 296 -5.25 0.24 -27.83
N ASP A 297 -3.92 0.11 -27.76
CA ASP A 297 -3.24 -1.18 -27.82
C ASP A 297 -3.38 -1.96 -26.50
N SER A 298 -3.50 -1.25 -25.37
CA SER A 298 -3.70 -1.86 -24.05
C SER A 298 -4.54 -0.99 -23.12
N VAL A 299 -5.23 -1.67 -22.19
CA VAL A 299 -6.07 -1.03 -21.17
C VAL A 299 -5.59 -1.46 -19.80
N ILE A 300 -5.39 -0.50 -18.88
CA ILE A 300 -5.00 -0.80 -17.49
C ILE A 300 -6.04 -0.24 -16.52
N ILE A 301 -6.68 -1.15 -15.77
CA ILE A 301 -7.71 -0.81 -14.79
C ILE A 301 -7.06 -0.47 -13.45
N ALA A 302 -7.23 0.77 -12.99
CA ALA A 302 -6.60 1.34 -11.81
C ALA A 302 -7.61 1.93 -10.79
N ILE A 303 -8.72 1.21 -10.56
CA ILE A 303 -9.89 1.67 -9.77
C ILE A 303 -9.90 1.19 -8.31
N ASN A 304 -8.79 0.98 -7.68
CA ASN A 304 -8.71 0.54 -6.29
C ASN A 304 -8.54 -0.99 -6.11
N GLN A 305 -8.34 -1.43 -4.86
CA GLN A 305 -8.11 -2.82 -4.49
C GLN A 305 -8.94 -3.20 -3.27
N GLY A 306 -9.17 -4.50 -3.11
CA GLY A 306 -9.84 -5.10 -1.96
C GLY A 306 -8.98 -6.18 -1.29
N PRO A 307 -9.41 -6.70 -0.13
CA PRO A 307 -8.71 -7.75 0.57
C PRO A 307 -8.81 -9.10 -0.18
N ARG A 308 -7.80 -9.95 0.03
CA ARG A 308 -7.87 -11.36 -0.36
C ARG A 308 -8.51 -12.16 0.78
N SER A 309 -9.50 -12.99 0.46
CA SER A 309 -10.26 -13.75 1.46
C SER A 309 -9.56 -15.02 1.97
N VAL A 310 -8.48 -15.47 1.33
CA VAL A 310 -7.87 -16.79 1.55
C VAL A 310 -7.57 -17.06 3.03
N ILE A 311 -6.89 -16.13 3.71
CA ILE A 311 -6.52 -16.35 5.12
C ILE A 311 -7.73 -16.34 6.03
N VAL A 312 -8.72 -15.49 5.76
CA VAL A 312 -9.95 -15.41 6.56
C VAL A 312 -10.83 -16.65 6.34
N SER A 313 -10.97 -17.10 5.08
CA SER A 313 -11.77 -18.30 4.75
C SER A 313 -11.14 -19.60 5.26
N SER A 314 -9.82 -19.65 5.45
CA SER A 314 -9.08 -20.80 5.98
C SER A 314 -8.86 -20.76 7.50
N THR A 315 -9.29 -19.69 8.17
CA THR A 315 -9.08 -19.48 9.61
C THR A 315 -10.41 -19.24 10.32
N THR A 316 -10.82 -20.17 11.18
CA THR A 316 -12.06 -20.01 11.97
C THR A 316 -11.94 -18.90 13.00
N GLY A 317 -13.05 -18.20 13.24
CA GLY A 317 -13.16 -17.20 14.31
C GLY A 317 -12.62 -15.82 14.00
N ILE A 318 -12.30 -15.51 12.74
CA ILE A 318 -11.96 -14.14 12.29
C ILE A 318 -13.16 -13.54 11.58
N ASN A 319 -13.71 -12.46 12.12
CA ASN A 319 -14.83 -11.73 11.54
C ASN A 319 -14.33 -10.72 10.50
N VAL A 320 -15.13 -10.52 9.45
CA VAL A 320 -14.94 -9.52 8.41
C VAL A 320 -16.18 -8.69 8.22
N GLY A 321 -16.00 -7.45 7.75
CA GLY A 321 -17.08 -6.58 7.31
C GLY A 321 -17.68 -7.01 5.96
N ALA A 322 -18.73 -6.30 5.53
CA ALA A 322 -19.36 -6.52 4.22
C ALA A 322 -18.39 -6.25 3.03
N ASP A 323 -17.38 -5.44 3.24
CA ASP A 323 -16.29 -5.13 2.31
C ASP A 323 -15.17 -6.19 2.29
N GLY A 324 -15.26 -7.21 3.16
CA GLY A 324 -14.28 -8.27 3.33
C GLY A 324 -13.04 -7.87 4.14
N LEU A 325 -13.00 -6.67 4.71
CA LEU A 325 -11.93 -6.23 5.60
C LEU A 325 -12.07 -6.88 6.99
N VAL A 326 -10.93 -7.16 7.63
CA VAL A 326 -10.92 -7.76 8.97
C VAL A 326 -11.42 -6.75 10.01
N THR A 327 -12.41 -7.18 10.82
CA THR A 327 -12.90 -6.36 11.93
C THR A 327 -12.02 -6.49 13.16
N VAL A 328 -11.67 -5.35 13.77
CA VAL A 328 -10.85 -5.29 14.97
C VAL A 328 -11.41 -4.28 15.98
N ASP A 329 -11.01 -4.42 17.23
CA ASP A 329 -11.25 -3.38 18.24
C ASP A 329 -10.26 -2.20 18.13
N GLY A 330 -10.38 -1.21 19.00
CA GLY A 330 -9.50 -0.03 19.04
C GLY A 330 -8.01 -0.33 19.31
N LYS A 331 -7.68 -1.57 19.69
CA LYS A 331 -6.32 -2.07 19.93
C LYS A 331 -5.84 -3.04 18.83
N GLY A 332 -6.60 -3.22 17.75
CA GLY A 332 -6.27 -4.13 16.65
C GLY A 332 -6.48 -5.61 16.97
N ARG A 333 -7.22 -5.96 18.00
CA ARG A 333 -7.57 -7.35 18.31
C ARG A 333 -8.70 -7.80 17.41
N THR A 334 -8.53 -8.97 16.78
CA THR A 334 -9.60 -9.60 16.00
C THR A 334 -10.59 -10.33 16.93
N SER A 335 -11.63 -10.89 16.37
CA SER A 335 -12.56 -11.77 17.09
C SER A 335 -11.92 -13.09 17.57
N ARG A 336 -10.73 -13.45 17.02
CA ARG A 336 -10.00 -14.64 17.43
C ARG A 336 -8.90 -14.26 18.43
N GLU A 337 -8.90 -14.93 19.60
CA GLU A 337 -7.91 -14.69 20.64
C GLU A 337 -6.48 -14.93 20.17
N GLY A 338 -5.56 -14.03 20.54
CA GLY A 338 -4.15 -14.07 20.15
C GLY A 338 -3.87 -13.64 18.69
N VAL A 339 -4.92 -13.30 17.93
CA VAL A 339 -4.78 -12.80 16.55
C VAL A 339 -5.09 -11.31 16.50
N PHE A 340 -4.17 -10.56 15.95
CA PHE A 340 -4.22 -9.10 15.79
C PHE A 340 -4.15 -8.76 14.30
N ALA A 341 -4.73 -7.63 13.90
CA ALA A 341 -4.63 -7.15 12.52
C ALA A 341 -4.45 -5.63 12.46
N GLY A 342 -3.84 -5.15 11.38
CA GLY A 342 -3.64 -3.73 11.14
C GLY A 342 -3.14 -3.42 9.74
N GLY A 343 -3.17 -2.13 9.37
CA GLY A 343 -2.93 -1.67 8.01
C GLY A 343 -4.12 -1.95 7.09
N ASP A 344 -3.87 -1.99 5.79
CA ASP A 344 -4.92 -2.01 4.76
C ASP A 344 -5.86 -3.23 4.83
N VAL A 345 -5.47 -4.32 5.46
CA VAL A 345 -6.35 -5.49 5.68
C VAL A 345 -7.54 -5.15 6.59
N VAL A 346 -7.43 -4.08 7.39
CA VAL A 346 -8.46 -3.57 8.31
C VAL A 346 -9.13 -2.31 7.76
N THR A 347 -8.36 -1.38 7.18
CA THR A 347 -8.85 -0.04 6.83
C THR A 347 -9.15 0.15 5.34
N GLY A 348 -8.87 -0.84 4.49
CA GLY A 348 -8.72 -0.62 3.05
C GLY A 348 -7.40 0.10 2.75
N ALA A 349 -7.16 0.38 1.47
CA ALA A 349 -5.94 1.05 1.02
C ALA A 349 -5.80 2.45 1.64
N LYS A 350 -4.71 2.65 2.40
CA LYS A 350 -4.36 3.88 3.11
C LYS A 350 -2.89 4.25 2.91
N THR A 351 -2.45 5.32 3.56
CA THR A 351 -1.07 5.78 3.50
C THR A 351 -0.14 4.95 4.40
N VAL A 352 1.17 5.03 4.11
CA VAL A 352 2.20 4.35 4.93
C VAL A 352 2.19 4.86 6.37
N VAL A 353 2.04 6.17 6.58
CA VAL A 353 2.02 6.73 7.93
C VAL A 353 0.82 6.24 8.75
N GLU A 354 -0.35 6.08 8.15
CA GLU A 354 -1.51 5.50 8.82
C GLU A 354 -1.25 4.04 9.23
N ALA A 355 -0.62 3.25 8.34
CA ALA A 355 -0.22 1.88 8.67
C ALA A 355 0.77 1.84 9.84
N VAL A 356 1.74 2.77 9.91
CA VAL A 356 2.69 2.88 11.02
C VAL A 356 1.98 3.23 12.33
N VAL A 357 1.10 4.25 12.32
CA VAL A 357 0.36 4.70 13.52
C VAL A 357 -0.48 3.57 14.11
N VAL A 358 -1.21 2.84 13.27
CA VAL A 358 -2.01 1.69 13.73
C VAL A 358 -1.10 0.59 14.27
N SER A 359 -0.02 0.27 13.56
CA SER A 359 0.92 -0.79 13.92
C SER A 359 1.57 -0.55 15.28
N ARG A 360 1.89 0.69 15.65
CA ARG A 360 2.42 1.02 16.98
C ARG A 360 1.44 0.63 18.10
N LYS A 361 0.17 1.00 17.95
CA LYS A 361 -0.89 0.64 18.92
C LYS A 361 -1.09 -0.87 19.02
N VAL A 362 -1.04 -1.55 17.88
CA VAL A 362 -1.19 -3.01 17.83
C VAL A 362 0.02 -3.71 18.45
N ALA A 363 1.24 -3.22 18.24
CA ALA A 363 2.44 -3.77 18.88
C ALA A 363 2.36 -3.69 20.40
N ASP A 364 1.85 -2.58 20.95
CA ASP A 364 1.65 -2.43 22.41
C ASP A 364 0.54 -3.39 22.91
N ALA A 365 -0.51 -3.60 22.12
CA ALA A 365 -1.57 -4.55 22.46
C ALA A 365 -1.08 -6.01 22.46
N ILE A 366 -0.20 -6.39 21.52
CA ILE A 366 0.45 -7.69 21.48
C ILE A 366 1.35 -7.89 22.71
N ASP A 367 2.15 -6.88 23.06
CA ASP A 367 3.03 -6.89 24.24
C ASP A 367 2.21 -7.08 25.54
N GLU A 368 1.12 -6.32 25.68
CA GLU A 368 0.20 -6.43 26.80
C GLU A 368 -0.42 -7.83 26.90
N TYR A 369 -0.88 -8.38 25.78
CA TYR A 369 -1.50 -9.71 25.69
C TYR A 369 -0.54 -10.83 26.12
N ILE A 370 0.67 -10.86 25.52
CA ILE A 370 1.65 -11.92 25.81
C ILE A 370 2.14 -11.81 27.27
N THR A 371 2.36 -10.59 27.77
CA THR A 371 2.79 -10.37 29.16
C THR A 371 1.75 -10.92 30.13
N LYS A 372 0.45 -10.66 29.91
CA LYS A 372 -0.63 -11.21 30.75
C LYS A 372 -0.76 -12.72 30.64
N LYS A 373 -0.54 -13.31 29.46
CA LYS A 373 -0.65 -14.76 29.24
C LYS A 373 0.46 -15.53 29.93
N ARG A 374 1.62 -14.91 30.16
CA ARG A 374 2.81 -15.52 30.78
C ARG A 374 2.98 -15.20 32.24
N ALA A 375 2.19 -14.26 32.80
CA ALA A 375 2.11 -13.96 34.24
C ALA A 375 1.24 -14.99 34.98
#